data_c3969c1c470e8d11673fa4ea8f44f0bc
#
_entry.id   c3969c1c470e8d11673fa4ea8f44f0bc
#
_cell.length_a   1.000
_cell.length_b   1.000
_cell.length_c   1.000
_cell.angle_alpha   90.00
_cell.angle_beta   90.00
_cell.angle_gamma   90.00
#
_symmetry.space_group_name_H-M   'P 1'
#
loop_
_entity.id
_entity.type
_entity.pdbx_description
1 polymer ?
#
loop_
_entity_poly.entity_id
_entity_poly.type
_entity_poly.pdbx_seq_one_letter_code
_entity_poly.pdbx_strand_id
1 'polypeptide(L)'
;MHDEPSRRTVARVLPVDADGAVLLLLGCDPAEPAVRYWFTVGGAVDEGEDLAAAAARELREETGIEVEPSTMGEPFGTFEVGFSWNGRNYVNDSTLFAVHLPERPQEISFDGLDRLESQSIFEARWFTPTELEDDGRAVDPRLPDQMRAAVAHVAAAVNGEAR
;
A
#
# COMPACT_ATOMS: atom_id res chain seq x y z
N MET A 1 3.77 31.07 12.05
CA MET A 1 2.55 30.26 12.10
C MET A 1 2.90 28.84 11.63
N HIS A 2 2.71 27.89 12.52
CA HIS A 2 2.87 26.48 12.15
C HIS A 2 1.52 25.97 11.73
N ASP A 3 1.41 25.56 10.46
CA ASP A 3 0.21 24.90 9.99
C ASP A 3 0.15 23.53 10.66
N GLU A 4 -0.93 23.25 11.37
CA GLU A 4 -1.14 21.92 11.92
C GLU A 4 -1.26 20.92 10.77
N PRO A 5 -0.65 19.72 10.87
CA PRO A 5 -0.77 18.72 9.83
C PRO A 5 -2.21 18.26 9.66
N SER A 6 -2.62 18.03 8.43
CA SER A 6 -3.93 17.45 8.13
C SER A 6 -3.92 15.97 8.50
N ARG A 7 -4.86 15.55 9.34
CA ARG A 7 -5.00 14.14 9.73
C ARG A 7 -5.97 13.44 8.77
N ARG A 8 -5.56 12.29 8.25
CA ARG A 8 -6.36 11.50 7.31
C ARG A 8 -6.45 10.06 7.76
N THR A 9 -7.63 9.46 7.53
CA THR A 9 -7.81 8.01 7.64
C THR A 9 -7.43 7.40 6.30
N VAL A 10 -6.55 6.41 6.32
CA VAL A 10 -5.98 5.79 5.12
C VAL A 10 -6.12 4.28 5.21
N ALA A 11 -6.48 3.65 4.10
CA ALA A 11 -6.46 2.20 3.96
C ALA A 11 -5.27 1.83 3.07
N ARG A 12 -4.38 0.96 3.57
CA ARG A 12 -3.24 0.42 2.83
C ARG A 12 -3.48 -1.06 2.57
N VAL A 13 -3.08 -1.53 1.41
CA VAL A 13 -3.20 -2.94 1.06
C VAL A 13 -1.86 -3.48 0.56
N LEU A 14 -1.46 -4.63 1.12
CA LEU A 14 -0.24 -5.34 0.73
C LEU A 14 -0.66 -6.63 0.01
N PRO A 15 -0.63 -6.63 -1.34
CA PRO A 15 -0.87 -7.86 -2.09
C PRO A 15 0.31 -8.81 -1.90
N VAL A 16 0.01 -10.06 -1.50
CA VAL A 16 1.01 -11.09 -1.19
C VAL A 16 0.85 -12.24 -2.18
N ASP A 17 1.93 -12.61 -2.88
CA ASP A 17 1.91 -13.71 -3.82
C ASP A 17 2.21 -15.06 -3.16
N ALA A 18 2.27 -16.12 -3.95
CA ALA A 18 2.52 -17.48 -3.46
C ALA A 18 3.89 -17.65 -2.81
N ASP A 19 4.86 -16.82 -3.17
CA ASP A 19 6.25 -16.90 -2.70
C ASP A 19 6.55 -15.97 -1.53
N GLY A 20 5.55 -15.22 -1.06
CA GLY A 20 5.73 -14.28 0.04
C GLY A 20 6.30 -12.94 -0.39
N ALA A 21 6.18 -12.60 -1.66
CA ALA A 21 6.52 -11.26 -2.16
C ALA A 21 5.31 -10.36 -2.09
N VAL A 22 5.55 -9.07 -1.90
CA VAL A 22 4.53 -8.04 -1.76
C VAL A 22 4.67 -7.03 -2.89
N LEU A 23 3.54 -6.64 -3.49
CA LEU A 23 3.52 -5.62 -4.53
C LEU A 23 3.65 -4.23 -3.91
N LEU A 24 4.67 -3.50 -4.35
CA LEU A 24 4.93 -2.12 -3.93
C LEU A 24 4.97 -1.20 -5.14
N LEU A 25 4.76 0.08 -4.90
CA LEU A 25 4.83 1.13 -5.90
C LEU A 25 6.07 1.98 -5.70
N LEU A 26 6.72 2.37 -6.80
CA LEU A 26 7.81 3.33 -6.77
C LEU A 26 7.24 4.71 -7.09
N GLY A 27 7.50 5.66 -6.23
CA GLY A 27 6.99 7.02 -6.42
C GLY A 27 7.89 8.08 -5.83
N CYS A 28 7.40 9.31 -5.88
CA CYS A 28 8.08 10.47 -5.32
C CYS A 28 7.07 11.44 -4.73
N ASP A 29 7.57 12.33 -3.89
CA ASP A 29 6.86 13.56 -3.55
C ASP A 29 6.97 14.51 -4.75
N PRO A 30 5.86 15.07 -5.28
CA PRO A 30 5.93 16.04 -6.38
C PRO A 30 6.82 17.25 -6.08
N ALA A 31 7.00 17.60 -4.80
CA ALA A 31 7.90 18.68 -4.38
C ALA A 31 9.38 18.28 -4.43
N GLU A 32 9.68 16.98 -4.48
CA GLU A 32 11.04 16.43 -4.51
C GLU A 32 11.14 15.28 -5.51
N PRO A 33 10.91 15.52 -6.82
CA PRO A 33 10.76 14.45 -7.81
C PRO A 33 12.00 13.60 -8.04
N ALA A 34 13.18 14.09 -7.62
CA ALA A 34 14.42 13.34 -7.76
C ALA A 34 14.59 12.24 -6.71
N VAL A 35 13.81 12.28 -5.62
CA VAL A 35 13.88 11.30 -4.53
C VAL A 35 12.75 10.29 -4.71
N ARG A 36 13.12 9.06 -5.09
CA ARG A 36 12.15 7.98 -5.32
C ARG A 36 12.23 6.94 -4.22
N TYR A 37 11.08 6.41 -3.84
CA TYR A 37 10.97 5.41 -2.77
C TYR A 37 9.85 4.43 -3.06
N TRP A 38 9.95 3.24 -2.43
CA TRP A 38 8.93 2.20 -2.50
C TRP A 38 7.93 2.37 -1.36
N PHE A 39 6.66 2.26 -1.68
CA PHE A 39 5.57 2.40 -0.71
C PHE A 39 4.42 1.45 -1.04
N THR A 40 3.49 1.31 -0.08
CA THR A 40 2.35 0.40 -0.21
C THR A 40 1.23 1.03 -1.04
N VAL A 41 0.47 0.17 -1.70
CA VAL A 41 -0.78 0.56 -2.36
C VAL A 41 -1.76 1.07 -1.31
N GLY A 42 -2.48 2.13 -1.59
CA GLY A 42 -3.51 2.66 -0.70
C GLY A 42 -3.66 4.16 -0.78
N GLY A 43 -4.62 4.67 -0.04
CA GLY A 43 -4.90 6.11 -0.01
C GLY A 43 -6.02 6.45 0.97
N ALA A 44 -6.44 7.70 0.91
CA ALA A 44 -7.45 8.24 1.81
C ALA A 44 -8.80 7.52 1.63
N VAL A 45 -9.44 7.26 2.76
CA VAL A 45 -10.79 6.70 2.82
C VAL A 45 -11.80 7.82 2.60
N ASP A 46 -12.74 7.63 1.69
CA ASP A 46 -13.78 8.61 1.43
C ASP A 46 -14.81 8.61 2.57
N GLU A 47 -15.48 9.74 2.77
CA GLU A 47 -16.49 9.87 3.80
C GLU A 47 -17.58 8.80 3.63
N GLY A 48 -17.87 8.05 4.69
CA GLY A 48 -18.87 6.99 4.67
C GLY A 48 -18.43 5.69 4.01
N GLU A 49 -17.19 5.61 3.52
CA GLU A 49 -16.64 4.41 2.89
C GLU A 49 -16.07 3.46 3.94
N ASP A 50 -16.35 2.16 3.80
CA ASP A 50 -15.72 1.13 4.63
C ASP A 50 -14.24 1.01 4.30
N LEU A 51 -13.42 0.69 5.31
CA LEU A 51 -11.97 0.55 5.14
C LEU A 51 -11.61 -0.51 4.08
N ALA A 52 -12.26 -1.68 4.11
CA ALA A 52 -12.01 -2.72 3.12
C ALA A 52 -12.42 -2.30 1.71
N ALA A 53 -13.51 -1.55 1.58
CA ALA A 53 -13.94 -1.00 0.30
C ALA A 53 -12.94 0.02 -0.24
N ALA A 54 -12.41 0.88 0.63
CA ALA A 54 -11.37 1.84 0.26
C ALA A 54 -10.10 1.12 -0.20
N ALA A 55 -9.68 0.08 0.52
CA ALA A 55 -8.51 -0.72 0.15
C ALA A 55 -8.68 -1.35 -1.24
N ALA A 56 -9.84 -1.94 -1.51
CA ALA A 56 -10.14 -2.56 -2.82
C ALA A 56 -10.17 -1.50 -3.93
N ARG A 57 -10.77 -0.35 -3.67
CA ARG A 57 -10.84 0.76 -4.63
C ARG A 57 -9.47 1.29 -4.98
N GLU A 58 -8.64 1.53 -3.97
CA GLU A 58 -7.27 2.04 -4.17
C GLU A 58 -6.41 1.03 -4.93
N LEU A 59 -6.55 -0.26 -4.62
CA LEU A 59 -5.83 -1.31 -5.36
C LEU A 59 -6.19 -1.28 -6.84
N ARG A 60 -7.47 -1.13 -7.18
CA ARG A 60 -7.92 -1.04 -8.56
C ARG A 60 -7.41 0.24 -9.22
N GLU A 61 -7.53 1.39 -8.56
CA GLU A 61 -7.11 2.67 -9.11
C GLU A 61 -5.61 2.73 -9.36
N GLU A 62 -4.82 2.18 -8.46
CA GLU A 62 -3.35 2.29 -8.52
C GLU A 62 -2.68 1.15 -9.30
N THR A 63 -3.31 0.00 -9.45
CA THR A 63 -2.67 -1.17 -10.08
C THR A 63 -3.54 -1.87 -11.14
N GLY A 64 -4.81 -1.56 -11.20
CA GLY A 64 -5.75 -2.28 -12.07
C GLY A 64 -6.21 -3.63 -11.53
N ILE A 65 -5.71 -4.05 -10.36
CA ILE A 65 -6.10 -5.33 -9.75
C ILE A 65 -7.47 -5.19 -9.11
N GLU A 66 -8.40 -6.04 -9.52
CA GLU A 66 -9.76 -6.05 -8.98
C GLU A 66 -9.94 -7.20 -8.00
N VAL A 67 -10.34 -6.87 -6.79
CA VAL A 67 -10.72 -7.84 -5.75
C VAL A 67 -12.01 -7.38 -5.08
N GLU A 68 -12.79 -8.32 -4.58
CA GLU A 68 -13.96 -7.98 -3.77
C GLU A 68 -13.49 -7.47 -2.40
N PRO A 69 -14.14 -6.43 -1.83
CA PRO A 69 -13.79 -5.94 -0.50
C PRO A 69 -13.77 -7.04 0.58
N SER A 70 -14.65 -8.04 0.45
CA SER A 70 -14.70 -9.17 1.38
C SER A 70 -13.42 -10.00 1.42
N THR A 71 -12.63 -9.99 0.34
CA THR A 71 -11.35 -10.74 0.29
C THR A 71 -10.24 -10.07 1.10
N MET A 72 -10.43 -8.82 1.51
CA MET A 72 -9.48 -8.12 2.37
C MET A 72 -9.38 -8.75 3.76
N GLY A 73 -10.47 -9.39 4.23
CA GLY A 73 -10.50 -9.96 5.57
C GLY A 73 -10.31 -8.91 6.66
N GLU A 74 -9.83 -9.34 7.82
CA GLU A 74 -9.50 -8.42 8.90
C GLU A 74 -8.18 -7.71 8.63
N PRO A 75 -8.04 -6.44 9.04
CA PRO A 75 -6.74 -5.77 8.97
C PRO A 75 -5.73 -6.47 9.88
N PHE A 76 -4.45 -6.43 9.49
CA PHE A 76 -3.40 -7.04 10.29
C PHE A 76 -2.67 -6.03 11.19
N GLY A 77 -2.97 -4.75 11.07
CA GLY A 77 -2.35 -3.75 11.89
C GLY A 77 -2.81 -2.34 11.57
N THR A 78 -2.38 -1.42 12.42
CA THR A 78 -2.57 0.02 12.23
C THR A 78 -1.21 0.71 12.32
N PHE A 79 -1.12 1.89 11.75
CA PHE A 79 0.15 2.56 11.58
C PHE A 79 -0.08 4.05 11.42
N GLU A 80 0.52 4.84 12.32
CA GLU A 80 0.47 6.30 12.21
C GLU A 80 1.80 6.82 11.67
N VAL A 81 1.74 7.70 10.69
CA VAL A 81 2.93 8.34 10.13
C VAL A 81 2.65 9.80 9.79
N GLY A 82 3.56 10.66 10.21
CA GLY A 82 3.59 12.05 9.77
C GLY A 82 4.53 12.19 8.58
N PHE A 83 4.15 12.96 7.58
CA PHE A 83 4.98 13.19 6.39
C PHE A 83 4.59 14.50 5.71
N SER A 84 5.50 14.97 4.87
CA SER A 84 5.25 16.11 4.00
C SER A 84 5.11 15.61 2.57
N TRP A 85 4.11 16.10 1.86
CA TRP A 85 3.88 15.75 0.48
C TRP A 85 3.29 16.94 -0.28
N ASN A 86 3.90 17.27 -1.38
CA ASN A 86 3.51 18.41 -2.24
C ASN A 86 3.40 19.72 -1.44
N GLY A 87 4.35 19.95 -0.52
CA GLY A 87 4.42 21.17 0.29
C GLY A 87 3.45 21.23 1.47
N ARG A 88 2.71 20.17 1.74
CA ARG A 88 1.78 20.10 2.89
C ARG A 88 2.18 19.02 3.86
N ASN A 89 1.87 19.25 5.13
CA ASN A 89 2.12 18.29 6.20
C ASN A 89 0.86 17.49 6.49
N TYR A 90 1.03 16.16 6.63
CA TYR A 90 -0.05 15.21 6.89
C TYR A 90 0.31 14.28 8.03
N VAL A 91 -0.71 13.79 8.70
CA VAL A 91 -0.61 12.61 9.57
C VAL A 91 -1.61 11.59 9.05
N ASN A 92 -1.14 10.44 8.63
CA ASN A 92 -1.99 9.35 8.19
C ASN A 92 -2.19 8.34 9.30
N ASP A 93 -3.46 8.11 9.64
CA ASP A 93 -3.86 6.96 10.46
C ASP A 93 -4.20 5.84 9.50
N SER A 94 -3.27 4.93 9.29
CA SER A 94 -3.39 3.86 8.29
C SER A 94 -3.87 2.57 8.92
N THR A 95 -4.84 1.93 8.25
CA THR A 95 -5.23 0.55 8.52
C THR A 95 -4.66 -0.34 7.44
N LEU A 96 -3.98 -1.40 7.84
CA LEU A 96 -3.21 -2.26 6.95
C LEU A 96 -3.95 -3.56 6.67
N PHE A 97 -4.20 -3.81 5.38
CA PHE A 97 -4.79 -5.05 4.88
C PHE A 97 -3.79 -5.83 4.07
N ALA A 98 -3.90 -7.15 4.08
CA ALA A 98 -3.14 -8.03 3.20
C ALA A 98 -4.12 -8.85 2.37
N VAL A 99 -3.88 -8.95 1.08
CA VAL A 99 -4.69 -9.77 0.18
C VAL A 99 -3.80 -10.81 -0.50
N HIS A 100 -4.24 -12.07 -0.48
CA HIS A 100 -3.48 -13.15 -1.09
C HIS A 100 -3.79 -13.22 -2.58
N LEU A 101 -2.74 -13.08 -3.40
CA LEU A 101 -2.80 -13.22 -4.85
C LEU A 101 -1.83 -14.31 -5.27
N PRO A 102 -2.25 -15.59 -5.22
CA PRO A 102 -1.35 -16.71 -5.51
C PRO A 102 -0.78 -16.67 -6.94
N GLU A 103 -1.53 -16.08 -7.85
CA GLU A 103 -1.04 -15.83 -9.21
C GLU A 103 -0.86 -14.32 -9.38
N ARG A 104 0.36 -13.89 -9.70
CA ARG A 104 0.61 -12.48 -9.99
C ARG A 104 -0.15 -12.09 -11.25
N PRO A 105 -0.83 -10.92 -11.28
CA PRO A 105 -1.42 -10.44 -12.52
C PRO A 105 -0.33 -10.23 -13.59
N GLN A 106 -0.67 -10.51 -14.83
CA GLN A 106 0.30 -10.39 -15.95
C GLN A 106 0.70 -8.94 -16.20
N GLU A 107 -0.21 -8.01 -15.96
CA GLU A 107 0.03 -6.59 -16.19
C GLU A 107 -0.50 -5.78 -15.02
N ILE A 108 0.27 -4.73 -14.67
CA ILE A 108 -0.17 -3.69 -13.75
C ILE A 108 -0.59 -2.50 -14.61
N SER A 109 -1.79 -1.97 -14.37
CA SER A 109 -2.32 -0.82 -15.11
C SER A 109 -2.36 0.41 -14.20
N PHE A 110 -1.80 1.50 -14.69
CA PHE A 110 -1.87 2.81 -14.02
C PHE A 110 -2.99 3.70 -14.60
N ASP A 111 -3.87 3.15 -15.42
CA ASP A 111 -4.94 3.90 -16.09
C ASP A 111 -5.95 4.52 -15.12
N GLY A 112 -6.06 3.98 -13.90
CA GLY A 112 -6.96 4.50 -12.86
C GLY A 112 -6.38 5.64 -12.04
N LEU A 113 -5.11 6.01 -12.24
CA LEU A 113 -4.47 7.11 -11.49
C LEU A 113 -5.03 8.46 -11.92
N ASP A 114 -5.18 9.37 -10.96
CA ASP A 114 -5.48 10.76 -11.28
C ASP A 114 -4.23 11.45 -11.87
N ARG A 115 -4.37 12.70 -12.27
CA ARG A 115 -3.29 13.45 -12.94
C ARG A 115 -2.05 13.61 -12.06
N LEU A 116 -2.24 13.87 -10.78
CA LEU A 116 -1.13 14.07 -9.85
C LEU A 116 -0.44 12.74 -9.53
N GLU A 117 -1.20 11.69 -9.29
CA GLU A 117 -0.67 10.34 -9.05
C GLU A 117 0.11 9.82 -10.25
N SER A 118 -0.38 10.05 -11.48
CA SER A 118 0.30 9.61 -12.69
C SER A 118 1.66 10.28 -12.90
N GLN A 119 1.86 11.46 -12.29
CA GLN A 119 3.14 12.18 -12.31
C GLN A 119 4.08 11.75 -11.20
N SER A 120 3.58 11.05 -10.18
CA SER A 120 4.34 10.72 -8.98
C SER A 120 4.51 9.22 -8.73
N ILE A 121 3.87 8.36 -9.54
CA ILE A 121 4.01 6.90 -9.47
C ILE A 121 4.59 6.40 -10.78
N PHE A 122 5.71 5.66 -10.72
CA PHE A 122 6.51 5.30 -11.90
C PHE A 122 6.52 3.83 -12.23
N GLU A 123 6.42 2.96 -11.21
CA GLU A 123 6.65 1.53 -11.36
C GLU A 123 5.94 0.75 -10.25
N ALA A 124 5.60 -0.49 -10.54
CA ALA A 124 5.15 -1.44 -9.54
C ALA A 124 6.07 -2.66 -9.60
N ARG A 125 6.45 -3.19 -8.45
CA ARG A 125 7.35 -4.36 -8.37
C ARG A 125 7.02 -5.22 -7.15
N TRP A 126 7.22 -6.52 -7.32
CA TRP A 126 7.07 -7.49 -6.24
C TRP A 126 8.40 -7.62 -5.50
N PHE A 127 8.35 -7.48 -4.16
CA PHE A 127 9.52 -7.58 -3.29
C PHE A 127 9.25 -8.57 -2.16
N THR A 128 10.26 -9.40 -1.85
CA THR A 128 10.32 -9.98 -0.51
C THR A 128 10.83 -8.90 0.45
N PRO A 129 10.57 -9.03 1.78
CA PRO A 129 11.09 -8.05 2.73
C PRO A 129 12.61 -7.86 2.64
N THR A 130 13.35 -8.94 2.47
CA THR A 130 14.83 -8.90 2.35
C THR A 130 15.26 -8.16 1.08
N GLU A 131 14.58 -8.39 -0.04
CA GLU A 131 14.86 -7.68 -1.29
C GLU A 131 14.67 -6.18 -1.15
N LEU A 132 13.62 -5.75 -0.41
CA LEU A 132 13.40 -4.34 -0.15
C LEU A 132 14.48 -3.75 0.74
N GLU A 133 14.90 -4.48 1.78
CA GLU A 133 16.01 -4.06 2.65
C GLU A 133 17.30 -3.86 1.84
N ASP A 134 17.58 -4.78 0.91
CA ASP A 134 18.77 -4.69 0.05
C ASP A 134 18.68 -3.52 -0.95
N ASP A 135 17.48 -3.21 -1.44
CA ASP A 135 17.26 -2.06 -2.33
C ASP A 135 17.50 -0.73 -1.61
N GLY A 136 17.09 -0.63 -0.34
CA GLY A 136 17.39 0.51 0.52
C GLY A 136 16.53 1.75 0.30
N ARG A 137 15.48 1.69 -0.53
CA ARG A 137 14.63 2.84 -0.85
C ARG A 137 13.20 2.72 -0.30
N ALA A 138 13.00 2.01 0.80
CA ALA A 138 11.70 1.95 1.47
C ALA A 138 11.30 3.35 1.97
N VAL A 139 10.05 3.73 1.77
CA VAL A 139 9.51 5.02 2.24
C VAL A 139 9.64 5.19 3.75
N ASP A 140 9.57 4.08 4.48
CA ASP A 140 9.64 4.05 5.94
C ASP A 140 10.45 2.81 6.35
N PRO A 141 11.35 2.93 7.33
CA PRO A 141 12.18 1.79 7.77
C PRO A 141 11.37 0.64 8.37
N ARG A 142 10.11 0.87 8.75
CA ARG A 142 9.20 -0.16 9.27
C ARG A 142 8.57 -1.02 8.17
N LEU A 143 8.67 -0.61 6.90
CA LEU A 143 7.99 -1.30 5.80
C LEU A 143 8.38 -2.77 5.65
N PRO A 144 9.65 -3.17 5.71
CA PRO A 144 9.99 -4.60 5.63
C PRO A 144 9.32 -5.46 6.70
N ASP A 145 9.21 -4.96 7.93
CA ASP A 145 8.51 -5.68 9.01
C ASP A 145 7.00 -5.71 8.80
N GLN A 146 6.42 -4.65 8.25
CA GLN A 146 5.01 -4.65 7.86
C GLN A 146 4.75 -5.70 6.77
N MET A 147 5.66 -5.85 5.82
CA MET A 147 5.58 -6.90 4.80
C MET A 147 5.64 -8.30 5.41
N ARG A 148 6.52 -8.51 6.38
CA ARG A 148 6.61 -9.79 7.11
C ARG A 148 5.31 -10.11 7.84
N ALA A 149 4.71 -9.11 8.47
CA ALA A 149 3.42 -9.25 9.15
C ALA A 149 2.30 -9.58 8.16
N ALA A 150 2.28 -8.94 7.00
CA ALA A 150 1.31 -9.21 5.93
C ALA A 150 1.42 -10.64 5.43
N VAL A 151 2.65 -11.11 5.16
CA VAL A 151 2.92 -12.49 4.71
C VAL A 151 2.45 -13.50 5.75
N ALA A 152 2.76 -13.26 7.02
CA ALA A 152 2.34 -14.14 8.12
C ALA A 152 0.82 -14.17 8.27
N HIS A 153 0.16 -13.02 8.13
CA HIS A 153 -1.29 -12.89 8.22
C HIS A 153 -1.99 -13.69 7.12
N VAL A 154 -1.51 -13.57 5.88
CA VAL A 154 -2.04 -14.30 4.72
C VAL A 154 -1.81 -15.81 4.91
N ALA A 155 -0.63 -16.23 5.36
CA ALA A 155 -0.32 -17.64 5.59
C ALA A 155 -1.27 -18.25 6.65
N ALA A 156 -1.54 -17.52 7.72
CA ALA A 156 -2.47 -17.96 8.77
C ALA A 156 -3.91 -18.11 8.25
N ALA A 157 -4.37 -17.16 7.40
CA ALA A 157 -5.71 -17.21 6.82
C ALA A 157 -5.85 -18.38 5.84
N VAL A 158 -4.86 -18.61 4.98
CA VAL A 158 -4.85 -19.73 4.04
C VAL A 158 -4.83 -21.07 4.78
N ASN A 159 -4.00 -21.20 5.82
CA ASN A 159 -3.94 -22.42 6.65
C ASN A 159 -5.24 -22.66 7.43
N GLY A 160 -5.91 -21.58 7.85
CA GLY A 160 -7.21 -21.67 8.52
C GLY A 160 -8.32 -22.17 7.59
N GLU A 161 -8.32 -21.77 6.34
CA GLU A 161 -9.27 -22.23 5.32
C GLU A 161 -9.07 -23.69 4.91
N ALA A 162 -7.86 -24.20 5.05
CA ALA A 162 -7.52 -25.57 4.68
C ALA A 162 -7.96 -26.61 5.72
N ARG A 163 -8.59 -26.19 6.83
CA ARG A 163 -9.06 -27.09 7.91
C ARG A 163 -10.56 -27.39 7.74
#